data_cebcb98e4d78e30185fcc68b16bac0d9
#
_entry.id   cebcb98e4d78e30185fcc68b16bac0d9
#
_cell.length_a   1.000
_cell.length_b   1.000
_cell.length_c   1.000
_cell.angle_alpha   90.00
_cell.angle_beta   90.00
_cell.angle_gamma   90.00
#
_symmetry.space_group_name_H-M   'P 1'
#
loop_
_entity.id
_entity.type
_entity.pdbx_description
1 polymer ?
#
loop_
_entity_poly.entity_id
_entity_poly.type
_entity_poly.pdbx_seq_one_letter_code
_entity_poly.pdbx_strand_id
1 'polypeptide(L)'
;MNDPIFEIKEELQKDSYGKFVISPLIQGYGLTLGNSLRRVLLTSLSGIAVTSVKISGVKHQFSTLEGMKEDMVEFILNLKKVRFSGKFSGPIKATIEASGSVVKASDIKVSGGVKVVNPELVLGTLNKGVKLSAELTVDNGIGYSPAEERQREGVGVIPVDASFSPVKRVSYKIEETRVGRLTNYDKLSLEIWTDGTVSPKDALVEAAKTLVSYFSQVVNPKKVEKLQEEKSDDLGLVGKLSVEEVGLPTRVANALIKSGHETVEELVHAKKEDLVKVRNLGEKSLKIIAAALGAKGVDFLK
;
A
#
# COMPACT_ATOMS: atom_id res chain seq x y z
N MET A 1 -37.62 -14.78 -0.58
CA MET A 1 -37.13 -13.88 0.51
C MET A 1 -37.53 -12.49 0.09
N ASN A 2 -38.27 -11.76 0.90
CA ASN A 2 -38.58 -10.37 0.56
C ASN A 2 -37.32 -9.52 0.71
N ASP A 3 -37.07 -8.64 -0.25
CA ASP A 3 -35.97 -7.70 -0.18
C ASP A 3 -36.07 -6.83 1.07
N PRO A 4 -34.96 -6.52 1.76
CA PRO A 4 -34.98 -5.67 2.94
C PRO A 4 -35.43 -4.26 2.55
N ILE A 5 -36.50 -3.78 3.19
CA ILE A 5 -37.07 -2.44 2.94
C ILE A 5 -36.67 -1.55 4.12
N PHE A 6 -35.72 -0.65 3.89
CA PHE A 6 -35.32 0.40 4.85
C PHE A 6 -34.90 1.67 4.09
N GLU A 7 -34.94 2.80 4.77
CA GLU A 7 -34.50 4.08 4.24
C GLU A 7 -33.17 4.49 4.90
N ILE A 8 -32.33 5.16 4.14
CA ILE A 8 -31.12 5.83 4.65
C ILE A 8 -31.36 7.33 4.60
N LYS A 9 -31.46 7.95 5.76
CA LYS A 9 -31.62 9.43 5.89
C LYS A 9 -30.30 10.03 6.34
N GLU A 10 -29.87 11.04 5.61
CA GLU A 10 -28.73 11.87 5.97
C GLU A 10 -29.23 13.01 6.87
N GLU A 11 -28.96 12.91 8.20
CA GLU A 11 -29.42 13.93 9.15
C GLU A 11 -28.51 15.16 9.16
N LEU A 12 -27.20 14.96 9.05
CA LEU A 12 -26.21 16.03 9.06
C LEU A 12 -25.06 15.65 8.14
N GLN A 13 -24.65 16.59 7.31
CA GLN A 13 -23.41 16.49 6.52
C GLN A 13 -22.65 17.81 6.60
N LYS A 14 -21.39 17.71 6.96
CA LYS A 14 -20.36 18.74 6.84
C LYS A 14 -19.20 18.14 6.05
N ASP A 15 -18.24 18.93 5.61
CA ASP A 15 -17.13 18.49 4.74
C ASP A 15 -16.46 17.19 5.18
N SER A 16 -16.22 17.04 6.47
CA SER A 16 -15.52 15.86 7.04
C SER A 16 -16.34 15.07 8.07
N TYR A 17 -17.63 15.37 8.23
CA TYR A 17 -18.53 14.69 9.18
C TYR A 17 -19.87 14.42 8.54
N GLY A 18 -20.38 13.18 8.74
CA GLY A 18 -21.71 12.79 8.29
C GLY A 18 -22.44 11.94 9.33
N LYS A 19 -23.72 12.18 9.53
CA LYS A 19 -24.61 11.37 10.34
C LYS A 19 -25.72 10.79 9.48
N PHE A 20 -25.77 9.46 9.44
CA PHE A 20 -26.71 8.67 8.66
C PHE A 20 -27.63 7.87 9.58
N VAL A 21 -28.92 7.86 9.29
CA VAL A 21 -29.91 7.06 9.99
C VAL A 21 -30.47 6.03 9.03
N ILE A 22 -30.36 4.76 9.42
CA ILE A 22 -30.82 3.60 8.65
C ILE A 22 -31.97 2.98 9.43
N SER A 23 -33.17 3.06 8.91
CA SER A 23 -34.39 2.55 9.56
C SER A 23 -35.54 2.37 8.57
N PRO A 24 -36.56 1.50 8.85
CA PRO A 24 -36.57 0.51 9.93
C PRO A 24 -35.77 -0.74 9.54
N LEU A 25 -35.01 -1.31 10.46
CA LEU A 25 -34.32 -2.57 10.31
C LEU A 25 -35.02 -3.65 11.14
N ILE A 26 -35.03 -4.87 10.66
CA ILE A 26 -35.50 -6.02 11.46
C ILE A 26 -34.59 -6.14 12.69
N GLN A 27 -35.16 -6.49 13.84
CA GLN A 27 -34.45 -6.64 15.11
C GLN A 27 -33.16 -7.47 14.97
N GLY A 28 -32.06 -6.94 15.49
CA GLY A 28 -30.72 -7.53 15.40
C GLY A 28 -29.89 -7.10 14.18
N TYR A 29 -30.54 -6.67 13.08
CA TYR A 29 -29.80 -6.22 11.89
C TYR A 29 -29.12 -4.86 12.10
N GLY A 30 -29.58 -4.05 13.05
CA GLY A 30 -28.88 -2.82 13.43
C GLY A 30 -27.47 -3.08 13.90
N LEU A 31 -27.27 -4.11 14.74
CA LEU A 31 -25.95 -4.51 15.23
C LEU A 31 -25.08 -5.11 14.12
N THR A 32 -25.65 -5.98 13.30
CA THR A 32 -24.96 -6.64 12.19
C THR A 32 -24.41 -5.61 11.18
N LEU A 33 -25.27 -4.69 10.73
CA LEU A 33 -24.88 -3.66 9.77
C LEU A 33 -23.93 -2.63 10.41
N GLY A 34 -24.25 -2.16 11.61
CA GLY A 34 -23.45 -1.14 12.31
C GLY A 34 -22.01 -1.59 12.55
N ASN A 35 -21.82 -2.81 13.04
CA ASN A 35 -20.50 -3.37 13.29
C ASN A 35 -19.73 -3.64 11.99
N SER A 36 -20.38 -4.26 10.99
CA SER A 36 -19.77 -4.57 9.71
C SER A 36 -19.34 -3.31 8.96
N LEU A 37 -20.20 -2.30 8.87
CA LEU A 37 -19.90 -1.03 8.23
C LEU A 37 -18.78 -0.30 8.98
N ARG A 38 -18.83 -0.22 10.32
CA ARG A 38 -17.77 0.40 11.10
C ARG A 38 -16.43 -0.24 10.85
N ARG A 39 -16.36 -1.57 10.82
CA ARG A 39 -15.12 -2.29 10.60
C ARG A 39 -14.54 -1.98 9.23
N VAL A 40 -15.34 -2.10 8.17
CA VAL A 40 -14.90 -1.85 6.80
C VAL A 40 -14.50 -0.39 6.59
N LEU A 41 -15.26 0.57 7.13
CA LEU A 41 -14.94 2.01 7.09
C LEU A 41 -13.56 2.32 7.68
N LEU A 42 -13.17 1.66 8.76
CA LEU A 42 -11.90 1.92 9.45
C LEU A 42 -10.71 1.18 8.83
N THR A 43 -10.93 0.01 8.21
CA THR A 43 -9.83 -0.91 7.83
C THR A 43 -9.67 -1.17 6.35
N SER A 44 -10.71 -0.96 5.54
CA SER A 44 -10.72 -1.49 4.16
C SER A 44 -10.83 -0.43 3.08
N LEU A 45 -10.98 0.83 3.44
CA LEU A 45 -10.99 1.92 2.47
C LEU A 45 -9.57 2.28 2.07
N SER A 46 -9.38 2.52 0.78
CA SER A 46 -8.11 2.96 0.22
C SER A 46 -7.89 4.45 0.43
N GLY A 47 -6.66 4.86 0.57
CA GLY A 47 -6.25 6.26 0.65
C GLY A 47 -4.85 6.46 0.08
N ILE A 48 -4.37 7.68 0.16
CA ILE A 48 -3.11 8.11 -0.41
C ILE A 48 -2.24 8.73 0.69
N ALA A 49 -0.98 8.30 0.78
CA ALA A 49 -0.06 8.82 1.79
C ALA A 49 1.38 8.87 1.28
N VAL A 50 2.22 9.66 1.95
CA VAL A 50 3.67 9.67 1.73
C VAL A 50 4.26 8.39 2.32
N THR A 51 5.05 7.68 1.54
CA THR A 51 5.69 6.40 1.92
C THR A 51 7.18 6.53 2.15
N SER A 52 7.84 7.46 1.47
CA SER A 52 9.25 7.76 1.69
C SER A 52 9.57 9.21 1.36
N VAL A 53 10.66 9.71 1.94
CA VAL A 53 11.18 11.06 1.70
C VAL A 53 12.68 11.02 1.55
N LYS A 54 13.19 11.78 0.59
CA LYS A 54 14.62 12.05 0.40
C LYS A 54 14.84 13.56 0.45
N ILE A 55 15.63 14.01 1.39
CA ILE A 55 15.89 15.43 1.63
C ILE A 55 17.35 15.73 1.32
N SER A 56 17.60 16.77 0.53
CA SER A 56 18.95 17.19 0.19
C SER A 56 19.72 17.62 1.45
N GLY A 57 20.91 17.02 1.65
CA GLY A 57 21.75 17.30 2.83
C GLY A 57 21.42 16.45 4.07
N VAL A 58 20.38 15.60 4.03
CA VAL A 58 19.96 14.74 5.14
C VAL A 58 20.22 13.28 4.81
N LYS A 59 20.86 12.53 5.71
CA LYS A 59 21.19 11.11 5.51
C LYS A 59 20.26 10.14 6.25
N HIS A 60 19.69 10.57 7.37
CA HIS A 60 18.81 9.75 8.23
C HIS A 60 17.83 10.63 9.00
N GLN A 61 16.77 10.03 9.51
CA GLN A 61 15.67 10.71 10.20
C GLN A 61 16.06 11.45 11.49
N PHE A 62 17.19 11.11 12.10
CA PHE A 62 17.70 11.77 13.31
C PHE A 62 18.71 12.88 13.01
N SER A 63 18.86 13.29 11.75
CA SER A 63 19.66 14.43 11.35
C SER A 63 18.90 15.73 11.58
N THR A 64 19.65 16.82 11.55
CA THR A 64 19.11 18.19 11.48
C THR A 64 19.44 18.80 10.13
N LEU A 65 18.59 19.65 9.60
CA LEU A 65 18.87 20.49 8.44
C LEU A 65 19.29 21.87 8.95
N GLU A 66 20.50 22.30 8.60
CA GLU A 66 21.01 23.62 9.01
C GLU A 66 20.08 24.72 8.50
N GLY A 67 19.65 25.60 9.44
CA GLY A 67 18.71 26.67 9.12
C GLY A 67 17.23 26.29 9.10
N MET A 68 16.86 25.08 9.49
CA MET A 68 15.49 24.69 9.77
C MET A 68 15.26 24.63 11.28
N LYS A 69 14.12 25.15 11.74
CA LYS A 69 13.76 25.21 13.16
C LYS A 69 13.43 23.82 13.71
N GLU A 70 12.64 23.08 12.96
CA GLU A 70 12.19 21.73 13.29
C GLU A 70 13.30 20.72 12.96
N ASP A 71 13.39 19.64 13.74
CA ASP A 71 14.24 18.52 13.41
C ASP A 71 13.58 17.63 12.30
N MET A 72 14.34 16.69 11.75
CA MET A 72 13.81 15.83 10.68
C MET A 72 12.69 14.91 11.14
N VAL A 73 12.69 14.50 12.40
CA VAL A 73 11.62 13.67 12.96
C VAL A 73 10.31 14.47 12.97
N GLU A 74 10.35 15.72 13.46
CA GLU A 74 9.17 16.60 13.48
C GLU A 74 8.67 16.92 12.07
N PHE A 75 9.59 17.21 11.15
CA PHE A 75 9.25 17.42 9.74
C PHE A 75 8.55 16.19 9.12
N ILE A 76 9.08 14.99 9.35
CA ILE A 76 8.48 13.74 8.88
C ILE A 76 7.10 13.51 9.52
N LEU A 77 6.95 13.79 10.82
CA LEU A 77 5.65 13.71 11.51
C LEU A 77 4.63 14.70 10.92
N ASN A 78 5.06 15.87 10.48
CA ASN A 78 4.19 16.82 9.80
C ASN A 78 3.85 16.34 8.37
N LEU A 79 4.80 15.75 7.63
CA LEU A 79 4.54 15.12 6.34
C LEU A 79 3.49 14.01 6.43
N LYS A 80 3.48 13.20 7.48
CA LYS A 80 2.47 12.16 7.73
C LYS A 80 1.04 12.72 7.85
N LYS A 81 0.89 14.00 8.19
CA LYS A 81 -0.41 14.68 8.31
C LYS A 81 -0.94 15.22 6.98
N VAL A 82 -0.11 15.25 5.93
CA VAL A 82 -0.55 15.68 4.59
C VAL A 82 -1.55 14.68 4.02
N ARG A 83 -2.61 15.20 3.44
CA ARG A 83 -3.68 14.43 2.83
C ARG A 83 -3.76 14.71 1.34
N PHE A 84 -3.87 13.64 0.58
CA PHE A 84 -3.93 13.70 -0.87
C PHE A 84 -5.24 13.11 -1.39
N SER A 85 -5.76 13.69 -2.46
CA SER A 85 -6.90 13.16 -3.20
C SER A 85 -6.53 13.00 -4.67
N GLY A 86 -6.99 11.94 -5.29
CA GLY A 86 -6.72 11.62 -6.69
C GLY A 86 -6.91 10.14 -6.99
N LYS A 87 -6.66 9.76 -8.24
CA LYS A 87 -6.63 8.35 -8.69
C LYS A 87 -5.39 8.14 -9.53
N PHE A 88 -4.57 7.19 -9.15
CA PHE A 88 -3.38 6.79 -9.89
C PHE A 88 -3.05 5.32 -9.60
N SER A 89 -2.19 4.73 -10.40
CA SER A 89 -1.74 3.36 -10.23
C SER A 89 -0.24 3.35 -9.98
N GLY A 90 0.19 2.73 -8.88
CA GLY A 90 1.58 2.62 -8.46
C GLY A 90 2.13 3.90 -7.81
N PRO A 91 3.36 3.85 -7.28
CA PRO A 91 3.98 4.97 -6.58
C PRO A 91 4.28 6.14 -7.52
N ILE A 92 4.00 7.35 -7.09
CA ILE A 92 4.31 8.59 -7.80
C ILE A 92 5.30 9.44 -7.01
N LYS A 93 6.10 10.22 -7.73
CA LYS A 93 7.02 11.18 -7.13
C LYS A 93 6.37 12.54 -6.98
N ALA A 94 6.62 13.17 -5.83
CA ALA A 94 6.29 14.55 -5.55
C ALA A 94 7.55 15.28 -5.09
N THR A 95 7.61 16.59 -5.27
CA THR A 95 8.76 17.42 -4.89
C THR A 95 8.33 18.57 -4.02
N ILE A 96 9.18 18.94 -3.07
CA ILE A 96 9.08 20.17 -2.30
C ILE A 96 10.30 21.01 -2.64
N GLU A 97 10.07 22.22 -3.13
CA GLU A 97 11.09 23.24 -3.34
C GLU A 97 10.63 24.51 -2.64
N ALA A 98 11.13 24.76 -1.45
CA ALA A 98 10.76 25.91 -0.66
C ALA A 98 11.98 26.76 -0.31
N SER A 99 11.83 28.08 -0.45
CA SER A 99 12.83 29.09 -0.08
C SER A 99 12.25 30.18 0.83
N GLY A 100 11.00 30.00 1.28
CA GLY A 100 10.31 30.91 2.18
C GLY A 100 10.57 30.59 3.64
N SER A 101 10.11 31.48 4.53
CA SER A 101 10.25 31.27 5.98
C SER A 101 9.38 30.14 6.54
N VAL A 102 8.26 29.85 5.91
CA VAL A 102 7.32 28.78 6.32
C VAL A 102 7.07 27.86 5.14
N VAL A 103 7.33 26.58 5.31
CA VAL A 103 7.06 25.54 4.34
C VAL A 103 5.69 24.94 4.62
N LYS A 104 4.81 24.99 3.65
CA LYS A 104 3.43 24.47 3.75
C LYS A 104 3.21 23.26 2.84
N ALA A 105 2.14 22.53 3.08
CA ALA A 105 1.73 21.44 2.22
C ALA A 105 1.34 21.90 0.80
N SER A 106 1.00 23.19 0.62
CA SER A 106 0.81 23.82 -0.70
C SER A 106 2.07 23.83 -1.57
N ASP A 107 3.26 23.76 -0.97
CA ASP A 107 4.54 23.80 -1.69
C ASP A 107 4.90 22.42 -2.27
N ILE A 108 4.10 21.38 -1.98
CA ILE A 108 4.26 20.05 -2.53
C ILE A 108 3.74 20.04 -3.98
N LYS A 109 4.62 19.84 -4.91
CA LYS A 109 4.30 19.64 -6.33
C LYS A 109 4.13 18.16 -6.60
N VAL A 110 2.92 17.73 -6.93
CA VAL A 110 2.59 16.33 -7.23
C VAL A 110 2.23 16.21 -8.70
N SER A 111 2.71 15.18 -9.38
CA SER A 111 2.31 14.82 -10.74
C SER A 111 1.10 13.88 -10.76
N GLY A 112 0.50 13.62 -11.93
CA GLY A 112 -0.49 12.55 -12.08
C GLY A 112 -1.92 12.86 -11.61
N GLY A 113 -2.31 14.15 -11.51
CA GLY A 113 -3.70 14.50 -11.14
C GLY A 113 -4.04 14.37 -9.68
N VAL A 114 -3.04 14.16 -8.83
CA VAL A 114 -3.19 14.14 -7.36
C VAL A 114 -3.11 15.56 -6.82
N LYS A 115 -3.97 15.87 -5.83
CA LYS A 115 -4.04 17.20 -5.20
C LYS A 115 -3.86 17.06 -3.68
N VAL A 116 -3.24 18.05 -3.08
CA VAL A 116 -3.17 18.20 -1.62
C VAL A 116 -4.51 18.76 -1.12
N VAL A 117 -5.11 18.09 -0.14
CA VAL A 117 -6.42 18.45 0.43
C VAL A 117 -6.29 19.49 1.55
N ASN A 118 -5.17 19.46 2.28
CA ASN A 118 -4.91 20.36 3.41
C ASN A 118 -3.69 21.28 3.13
N PRO A 119 -3.77 22.21 2.16
CA PRO A 119 -2.63 23.02 1.69
C PRO A 119 -2.04 23.94 2.77
N GLU A 120 -2.86 24.35 3.75
CA GLU A 120 -2.43 25.27 4.83
C GLU A 120 -1.61 24.60 5.94
N LEU A 121 -1.45 23.27 5.90
CA LEU A 121 -0.66 22.55 6.89
C LEU A 121 0.80 23.00 6.83
N VAL A 122 1.32 23.47 7.95
CA VAL A 122 2.74 23.84 8.09
C VAL A 122 3.57 22.57 8.26
N LEU A 123 4.59 22.42 7.43
CA LEU A 123 5.52 21.30 7.46
C LEU A 123 6.78 21.64 8.25
N GLY A 124 7.26 22.88 8.12
CA GLY A 124 8.43 23.35 8.83
C GLY A 124 8.70 24.85 8.61
N THR A 125 9.67 25.37 9.33
CA THR A 125 10.07 26.79 9.31
C THR A 125 11.55 26.91 8.94
N LEU A 126 11.86 27.73 7.93
CA LEU A 126 13.22 27.95 7.46
C LEU A 126 13.72 29.35 7.85
N ASN A 127 15.00 29.46 8.12
CA ASN A 127 15.68 30.72 8.25
C ASN A 127 15.80 31.44 6.90
N LYS A 128 15.93 32.75 6.90
CA LYS A 128 16.10 33.55 5.68
C LYS A 128 17.30 33.04 4.86
N GLY A 129 17.07 32.77 3.57
CA GLY A 129 18.12 32.34 2.64
C GLY A 129 18.37 30.84 2.57
N VAL A 130 17.74 30.04 3.43
CA VAL A 130 17.82 28.58 3.39
C VAL A 130 16.81 28.05 2.37
N LYS A 131 17.23 27.03 1.61
CA LYS A 131 16.37 26.32 0.65
C LYS A 131 16.16 24.88 1.10
N LEU A 132 14.91 24.43 1.11
CA LEU A 132 14.56 23.04 1.31
C LEU A 132 14.26 22.42 -0.05
N SER A 133 14.97 21.34 -0.38
CA SER A 133 14.68 20.50 -1.54
C SER A 133 14.46 19.06 -1.05
N ALA A 134 13.27 18.52 -1.29
CA ALA A 134 12.91 17.17 -0.91
C ALA A 134 12.13 16.46 -2.02
N GLU A 135 12.43 15.19 -2.23
CA GLU A 135 11.65 14.27 -3.07
C GLU A 135 10.81 13.37 -2.18
N LEU A 136 9.53 13.27 -2.46
CA LEU A 136 8.58 12.41 -1.76
C LEU A 136 8.12 11.29 -2.69
N THR A 137 7.96 10.11 -2.15
CA THR A 137 7.20 9.05 -2.81
C THR A 137 5.81 9.01 -2.18
N VAL A 138 4.79 9.10 -3.01
CA VAL A 138 3.37 9.06 -2.61
C VAL A 138 2.77 7.82 -3.22
N ASP A 139 2.09 7.03 -2.41
CA ASP A 139 1.50 5.77 -2.85
C ASP A 139 0.05 5.64 -2.38
N ASN A 140 -0.70 4.74 -3.00
CA ASN A 140 -2.03 4.36 -2.59
C ASN A 140 -1.97 3.03 -1.83
N GLY A 141 -2.82 2.89 -0.82
CA GLY A 141 -2.85 1.68 -0.02
C GLY A 141 -4.09 1.59 0.85
N ILE A 142 -4.14 0.57 1.70
CA ILE A 142 -5.23 0.30 2.63
C ILE A 142 -4.65 0.18 4.04
N GLY A 143 -5.32 0.80 5.02
CA GLY A 143 -4.96 0.68 6.43
C GLY A 143 -3.68 1.41 6.80
N TYR A 144 -2.78 0.74 7.51
CA TYR A 144 -1.51 1.27 7.99
C TYR A 144 -0.34 0.39 7.54
N SER A 145 0.70 1.01 7.02
CA SER A 145 1.92 0.33 6.60
C SER A 145 3.12 0.95 7.31
N PRO A 146 3.78 0.19 8.22
CA PRO A 146 4.97 0.65 8.92
C PRO A 146 6.15 0.87 7.98
N ALA A 147 7.01 1.82 8.31
CA ALA A 147 8.23 2.11 7.56
C ALA A 147 9.23 0.93 7.58
N GLU A 148 9.20 0.13 8.65
CA GLU A 148 10.11 -1.01 8.87
C GLU A 148 9.87 -2.16 7.88
N GLU A 149 8.64 -2.32 7.40
CA GLU A 149 8.27 -3.36 6.42
C GLU A 149 8.66 -3.01 4.98
N ARG A 150 9.15 -1.77 4.75
CA ARG A 150 9.53 -1.32 3.42
C ARG A 150 11.01 -1.45 3.18
N GLN A 151 11.37 -1.96 2.04
CA GLN A 151 12.76 -1.98 1.59
C GLN A 151 13.26 -0.54 1.37
N ARG A 152 14.48 -0.26 1.79
CA ARG A 152 15.11 1.03 1.56
C ARG A 152 15.51 1.16 0.10
N GLU A 153 14.86 2.02 -0.62
CA GLU A 153 15.09 2.27 -2.06
C GLU A 153 16.31 3.19 -2.33
N GLY A 154 17.42 2.98 -1.65
CA GLY A 154 18.66 3.70 -1.91
C GLY A 154 19.20 4.53 -0.73
N VAL A 155 20.38 5.13 -0.95
CA VAL A 155 21.07 5.92 0.05
C VAL A 155 20.38 7.26 0.25
N GLY A 156 20.10 7.61 1.51
CA GLY A 156 19.47 8.89 1.89
C GLY A 156 17.96 8.92 1.73
N VAL A 157 17.31 7.81 1.34
CA VAL A 157 15.86 7.68 1.35
C VAL A 157 15.42 7.24 2.74
N ILE A 158 14.53 8.02 3.34
CA ILE A 158 13.99 7.80 4.68
C ILE A 158 12.57 7.23 4.49
N PRO A 159 12.31 5.98 4.87
CA PRO A 159 10.97 5.41 4.83
C PRO A 159 10.09 6.09 5.89
N VAL A 160 8.83 6.32 5.56
CA VAL A 160 7.84 6.98 6.41
C VAL A 160 6.66 6.06 6.61
N ASP A 161 6.18 5.90 7.86
CA ASP A 161 4.94 5.16 8.11
C ASP A 161 3.78 5.82 7.38
N ALA A 162 3.02 5.06 6.65
CA ALA A 162 1.88 5.53 5.90
C ALA A 162 0.56 5.10 6.52
N SER A 163 -0.31 6.08 6.80
CA SER A 163 -1.68 5.86 7.20
C SER A 163 -2.59 6.20 6.02
N PHE A 164 -3.09 5.16 5.36
CA PHE A 164 -3.90 5.30 4.17
C PHE A 164 -5.40 5.49 4.48
N SER A 165 -5.86 5.15 5.70
CA SER A 165 -7.28 5.22 6.03
C SER A 165 -7.81 6.65 5.95
N PRO A 166 -8.82 6.93 5.08
CA PRO A 166 -9.45 8.24 4.97
C PRO A 166 -10.45 8.51 6.09
N VAL A 167 -10.84 7.49 6.86
CA VAL A 167 -11.80 7.59 7.95
C VAL A 167 -11.07 7.62 9.28
N LYS A 168 -11.26 8.70 10.04
CA LYS A 168 -10.63 8.92 11.34
C LYS A 168 -11.39 8.26 12.49
N ARG A 169 -12.71 8.31 12.42
CA ARG A 169 -13.59 7.83 13.50
C ARG A 169 -14.93 7.38 12.94
N VAL A 170 -15.46 6.32 13.50
CA VAL A 170 -16.84 5.85 13.26
C VAL A 170 -17.50 5.54 14.59
N SER A 171 -18.67 6.09 14.82
CA SER A 171 -19.52 5.78 15.96
C SER A 171 -20.88 5.33 15.46
N TYR A 172 -21.50 4.37 16.12
CA TYR A 172 -22.87 3.99 15.83
C TYR A 172 -23.68 3.78 17.11
N LYS A 173 -24.97 4.03 17.01
CA LYS A 173 -25.94 3.82 18.07
C LYS A 173 -27.15 3.10 17.49
N ILE A 174 -27.69 2.15 18.24
CA ILE A 174 -28.89 1.40 17.87
C ILE A 174 -29.99 1.80 18.87
N GLU A 175 -31.13 2.11 18.33
CA GLU A 175 -32.34 2.46 19.10
C GLU A 175 -33.48 1.59 18.59
N GLU A 176 -34.37 1.20 19.48
CA GLU A 176 -35.62 0.54 19.06
C GLU A 176 -36.55 1.55 18.36
N THR A 177 -37.21 1.08 17.34
CA THR A 177 -38.20 1.89 16.61
C THR A 177 -39.43 1.04 16.30
N ARG A 178 -40.50 1.69 15.88
CA ARG A 178 -41.77 1.02 15.55
C ARG A 178 -42.20 1.33 14.12
N VAL A 179 -42.83 0.35 13.49
CA VAL A 179 -43.49 0.51 12.20
C VAL A 179 -44.95 0.17 12.38
N GLY A 180 -45.80 1.19 12.38
CA GLY A 180 -47.22 1.06 12.70
C GLY A 180 -47.45 0.52 14.13
N ARG A 181 -47.98 -0.70 14.25
CA ARG A 181 -48.21 -1.40 15.52
C ARG A 181 -47.07 -2.33 15.96
N LEU A 182 -46.06 -2.56 15.09
CA LEU A 182 -44.93 -3.43 15.37
C LEU A 182 -43.80 -2.64 15.99
N THR A 183 -43.31 -3.09 17.15
CA THR A 183 -42.27 -2.39 17.97
C THR A 183 -40.89 -3.02 17.84
N ASN A 184 -40.73 -4.17 17.15
CA ASN A 184 -39.49 -4.93 17.10
C ASN A 184 -38.64 -4.57 15.88
N TYR A 185 -38.34 -3.27 15.73
CA TYR A 185 -37.45 -2.78 14.67
C TYR A 185 -36.30 -1.99 15.26
N ASP A 186 -35.14 -2.07 14.60
CA ASP A 186 -33.96 -1.29 14.95
C ASP A 186 -33.87 -0.02 14.09
N LYS A 187 -33.38 1.04 14.71
CA LYS A 187 -32.95 2.26 14.06
C LYS A 187 -31.43 2.40 14.31
N LEU A 188 -30.65 2.31 13.27
CA LEU A 188 -29.20 2.48 13.32
C LEU A 188 -28.83 3.92 12.97
N SER A 189 -28.22 4.64 13.93
CA SER A 189 -27.58 5.95 13.71
C SER A 189 -26.08 5.74 13.56
N LEU A 190 -25.51 6.11 12.42
CA LEU A 190 -24.09 5.95 12.09
C LEU A 190 -23.46 7.32 11.88
N GLU A 191 -22.38 7.59 12.60
CA GLU A 191 -21.61 8.83 12.51
C GLU A 191 -20.21 8.53 11.96
N ILE A 192 -19.80 9.27 10.93
CA ILE A 192 -18.53 9.07 10.23
C ILE A 192 -17.76 10.38 10.20
N TRP A 193 -16.50 10.32 10.65
CA TRP A 193 -15.53 11.42 10.53
C TRP A 193 -14.45 11.02 9.55
N THR A 194 -14.26 11.82 8.51
CA THR A 194 -13.22 11.63 7.50
C THR A 194 -12.09 12.63 7.70
N ASP A 195 -11.05 12.48 6.92
CA ASP A 195 -9.92 13.43 6.87
C ASP A 195 -10.07 14.51 5.80
N GLY A 196 -11.21 14.51 5.07
CA GLY A 196 -11.53 15.46 4.00
C GLY A 196 -11.15 14.97 2.60
N THR A 197 -10.46 13.83 2.46
CA THR A 197 -10.10 13.25 1.15
C THR A 197 -11.29 12.60 0.47
N VAL A 198 -12.20 12.03 1.26
CA VAL A 198 -13.44 11.37 0.82
C VAL A 198 -14.61 11.93 1.62
N SER A 199 -15.76 12.14 0.98
CA SER A 199 -16.96 12.54 1.69
C SER A 199 -17.48 11.41 2.58
N PRO A 200 -18.11 11.70 3.74
CA PRO A 200 -18.69 10.66 4.60
C PRO A 200 -19.67 9.74 3.88
N LYS A 201 -20.44 10.32 2.94
CA LYS A 201 -21.40 9.58 2.11
C LYS A 201 -20.72 8.61 1.15
N ASP A 202 -19.68 9.07 0.44
CA ASP A 202 -18.95 8.20 -0.48
C ASP A 202 -18.22 7.11 0.28
N ALA A 203 -17.64 7.43 1.45
CA ALA A 203 -17.02 6.43 2.32
C ALA A 203 -18.01 5.33 2.74
N LEU A 204 -19.26 5.72 3.11
CA LEU A 204 -20.31 4.76 3.46
C LEU A 204 -20.68 3.87 2.27
N VAL A 205 -20.83 4.47 1.08
CA VAL A 205 -21.16 3.73 -0.15
C VAL A 205 -20.04 2.76 -0.53
N GLU A 206 -18.78 3.19 -0.45
CA GLU A 206 -17.63 2.29 -0.73
C GLU A 206 -17.53 1.14 0.28
N ALA A 207 -17.75 1.42 1.57
CA ALA A 207 -17.77 0.39 2.59
C ALA A 207 -18.89 -0.64 2.33
N ALA A 208 -20.08 -0.18 1.95
CA ALA A 208 -21.20 -1.06 1.61
C ALA A 208 -20.88 -1.92 0.36
N LYS A 209 -20.29 -1.35 -0.69
CA LYS A 209 -19.85 -2.09 -1.89
C LYS A 209 -18.82 -3.15 -1.55
N THR A 210 -17.89 -2.85 -0.67
CA THR A 210 -16.90 -3.82 -0.20
C THR A 210 -17.58 -5.00 0.48
N LEU A 211 -18.51 -4.75 1.41
CA LEU A 211 -19.27 -5.82 2.05
C LEU A 211 -20.06 -6.67 1.04
N VAL A 212 -20.73 -6.04 0.08
CA VAL A 212 -21.47 -6.74 -0.98
C VAL A 212 -20.53 -7.65 -1.77
N SER A 213 -19.32 -7.20 -2.10
CA SER A 213 -18.35 -8.02 -2.84
C SER A 213 -17.92 -9.26 -2.06
N TYR A 214 -17.64 -9.12 -0.75
CA TYR A 214 -17.32 -10.26 0.12
C TYR A 214 -18.49 -11.23 0.26
N PHE A 215 -19.71 -10.73 0.52
CA PHE A 215 -20.88 -11.59 0.60
C PHE A 215 -21.21 -12.29 -0.74
N SER A 216 -21.04 -11.58 -1.85
CA SER A 216 -21.22 -12.18 -3.19
C SER A 216 -20.23 -13.32 -3.43
N GLN A 217 -19.00 -13.21 -2.94
CA GLN A 217 -18.00 -14.29 -3.03
C GLN A 217 -18.39 -15.50 -2.15
N VAL A 218 -19.07 -15.28 -1.02
CA VAL A 218 -19.60 -16.37 -0.19
C VAL A 218 -20.78 -17.07 -0.88
N VAL A 219 -21.67 -16.31 -1.53
CA VAL A 219 -22.83 -16.86 -2.27
C VAL A 219 -22.39 -17.61 -3.53
N ASN A 220 -21.44 -17.03 -4.27
CA ASN A 220 -20.94 -17.57 -5.54
C ASN A 220 -19.40 -17.68 -5.45
N PRO A 221 -18.87 -18.72 -4.80
CA PRO A 221 -17.43 -18.86 -4.62
C PRO A 221 -16.74 -19.05 -5.97
N LYS A 222 -15.93 -18.06 -6.36
CA LYS A 222 -14.99 -18.23 -7.48
C LYS A 222 -13.84 -19.10 -6.98
N LYS A 223 -13.45 -20.11 -7.74
CA LYS A 223 -12.21 -20.85 -7.48
C LYS A 223 -11.08 -19.81 -7.49
N VAL A 224 -10.38 -19.73 -6.38
CA VAL A 224 -9.10 -19.02 -6.34
C VAL A 224 -8.19 -19.83 -7.26
N GLU A 225 -8.00 -19.39 -8.50
CA GLU A 225 -6.79 -19.76 -9.22
C GLU A 225 -5.69 -19.39 -8.24
N LYS A 226 -4.91 -20.42 -7.83
CA LYS A 226 -3.75 -20.17 -6.98
C LYS A 226 -3.06 -18.98 -7.64
N LEU A 227 -3.08 -17.83 -6.95
CA LEU A 227 -2.16 -16.76 -7.27
C LEU A 227 -0.84 -17.50 -7.37
N GLN A 228 -0.33 -17.67 -8.60
CA GLN A 228 1.07 -18.00 -8.75
C GLN A 228 1.69 -16.89 -7.93
N GLU A 229 2.17 -17.27 -6.75
CA GLU A 229 3.19 -16.45 -6.11
C GLU A 229 4.12 -16.19 -7.28
N GLU A 230 4.16 -14.96 -7.78
CA GLU A 230 5.34 -14.46 -8.43
C GLU A 230 6.40 -14.71 -7.36
N LYS A 231 7.00 -15.90 -7.43
CA LYS A 231 8.21 -16.16 -6.72
C LYS A 231 9.10 -15.05 -7.23
N SER A 232 9.26 -14.04 -6.41
CA SER A 232 10.40 -13.17 -6.53
C SER A 232 11.56 -14.17 -6.51
N ASP A 233 12.09 -14.48 -7.69
CA ASP A 233 13.30 -15.26 -7.87
C ASP A 233 14.47 -14.43 -7.32
N ASP A 234 14.30 -13.94 -6.11
CA ASP A 234 15.36 -13.34 -5.33
C ASP A 234 16.19 -14.51 -4.77
N LEU A 235 16.97 -15.09 -5.68
CA LEU A 235 17.99 -16.12 -5.35
C LEU A 235 19.03 -15.54 -4.37
N GLY A 236 18.83 -14.30 -3.92
CA GLY A 236 19.65 -13.59 -2.95
C GLY A 236 21.13 -13.60 -3.34
N LEU A 237 21.99 -13.89 -2.38
CA LEU A 237 23.44 -14.02 -2.61
C LEU A 237 23.81 -15.21 -3.51
N VAL A 238 22.95 -16.25 -3.56
CA VAL A 238 23.21 -17.46 -4.36
C VAL A 238 23.01 -17.20 -5.85
N GLY A 239 22.05 -16.35 -6.24
CA GLY A 239 21.83 -15.97 -7.64
C GLY A 239 22.99 -15.21 -8.27
N LYS A 240 23.74 -14.46 -7.47
CA LYS A 240 24.92 -13.68 -7.90
C LYS A 240 26.22 -14.50 -7.95
N LEU A 241 26.20 -15.75 -7.47
CA LEU A 241 27.37 -16.63 -7.55
C LEU A 241 27.68 -16.93 -9.00
N SER A 242 29.00 -16.91 -9.33
CA SER A 242 29.50 -17.40 -10.62
C SER A 242 29.25 -18.90 -10.75
N VAL A 243 28.98 -19.35 -11.95
CA VAL A 243 28.80 -20.77 -12.29
C VAL A 243 30.03 -21.61 -11.86
N GLU A 244 31.22 -21.00 -11.75
CA GLU A 244 32.43 -21.66 -11.25
C GLU A 244 32.41 -21.92 -9.74
N GLU A 245 31.76 -21.03 -8.96
CA GLU A 245 31.68 -21.13 -7.49
C GLU A 245 30.61 -22.14 -7.00
N VAL A 246 29.79 -22.63 -7.91
CA VAL A 246 28.75 -23.64 -7.61
C VAL A 246 29.33 -25.07 -7.49
N GLY A 247 30.61 -25.24 -7.84
CA GLY A 247 31.28 -26.54 -7.76
C GLY A 247 31.00 -27.47 -8.95
N LEU A 248 30.68 -26.92 -10.11
CA LEU A 248 30.47 -27.66 -11.35
C LEU A 248 31.83 -28.14 -11.92
N PRO A 249 31.85 -29.30 -12.60
CA PRO A 249 33.04 -29.72 -13.33
C PRO A 249 33.49 -28.66 -14.33
N THR A 250 34.78 -28.36 -14.41
CA THR A 250 35.37 -27.27 -15.24
C THR A 250 34.90 -27.31 -16.71
N ARG A 251 34.64 -28.50 -17.24
CA ARG A 251 34.11 -28.67 -18.59
C ARG A 251 32.68 -28.13 -18.74
N VAL A 252 31.84 -28.30 -17.71
CA VAL A 252 30.45 -27.88 -17.72
C VAL A 252 30.39 -26.37 -17.46
N ALA A 253 31.14 -25.84 -16.49
CA ALA A 253 31.24 -24.41 -16.20
C ALA A 253 31.71 -23.63 -17.43
N ASN A 254 32.79 -24.06 -18.09
CA ASN A 254 33.28 -23.42 -19.31
C ASN A 254 32.29 -23.47 -20.50
N ALA A 255 31.46 -24.51 -20.58
CA ALA A 255 30.44 -24.61 -21.63
C ALA A 255 29.28 -23.62 -21.37
N LEU A 256 28.89 -23.41 -20.10
CA LEU A 256 27.85 -22.44 -19.68
C LEU A 256 28.35 -21.01 -19.92
N ILE A 257 29.56 -20.66 -19.49
CA ILE A 257 30.14 -19.33 -19.70
C ILE A 257 30.23 -18.99 -21.20
N LYS A 258 30.65 -19.94 -22.03
CA LYS A 258 30.72 -19.75 -23.51
C LYS A 258 29.34 -19.59 -24.15
N SER A 259 28.30 -20.05 -23.52
CA SER A 259 26.89 -19.89 -23.98
C SER A 259 26.19 -18.66 -23.39
N GLY A 260 26.92 -17.82 -22.61
CA GLY A 260 26.39 -16.57 -22.06
C GLY A 260 25.65 -16.73 -20.72
N HIS A 261 25.90 -17.84 -20.00
CA HIS A 261 25.34 -18.07 -18.67
C HIS A 261 26.48 -18.05 -17.63
N GLU A 262 26.78 -16.86 -17.11
CA GLU A 262 27.90 -16.63 -16.18
C GLU A 262 27.49 -16.74 -14.72
N THR A 263 26.21 -16.47 -14.43
CA THR A 263 25.65 -16.46 -13.07
C THR A 263 24.60 -17.55 -12.87
N VAL A 264 24.36 -17.90 -11.59
CA VAL A 264 23.31 -18.87 -11.22
C VAL A 264 21.93 -18.37 -11.62
N GLU A 265 21.68 -17.06 -11.51
CA GLU A 265 20.42 -16.42 -11.88
C GLU A 265 20.12 -16.59 -13.37
N GLU A 266 21.08 -16.33 -14.24
CA GLU A 266 20.94 -16.53 -15.70
C GLU A 266 20.71 -18.02 -16.05
N LEU A 267 21.33 -18.92 -15.29
CA LEU A 267 21.20 -20.36 -15.50
C LEU A 267 19.80 -20.86 -15.11
N VAL A 268 19.23 -20.36 -14.02
CA VAL A 268 17.88 -20.73 -13.54
C VAL A 268 16.79 -20.24 -14.50
N HIS A 269 17.00 -19.08 -15.12
CA HIS A 269 16.06 -18.52 -16.11
C HIS A 269 16.20 -19.11 -17.51
N ALA A 270 17.28 -19.88 -17.77
CA ALA A 270 17.51 -20.51 -19.07
C ALA A 270 16.56 -21.69 -19.31
N LYS A 271 15.97 -21.76 -20.51
CA LYS A 271 15.10 -22.87 -20.89
C LYS A 271 15.92 -24.12 -21.13
N LYS A 272 15.42 -25.28 -20.64
CA LYS A 272 16.05 -26.58 -20.82
C LYS A 272 16.40 -26.89 -22.28
N GLU A 273 15.55 -26.48 -23.20
CA GLU A 273 15.70 -26.68 -24.63
C GLU A 273 16.92 -25.94 -25.22
N ASP A 274 17.25 -24.79 -24.68
CA ASP A 274 18.37 -23.97 -25.13
C ASP A 274 19.70 -24.51 -24.54
N LEU A 275 19.68 -24.97 -23.29
CA LEU A 275 20.84 -25.58 -22.66
C LEU A 275 21.24 -26.91 -23.30
N VAL A 276 20.28 -27.69 -23.79
CA VAL A 276 20.55 -28.95 -24.51
C VAL A 276 21.24 -28.69 -25.87
N LYS A 277 21.00 -27.56 -26.51
CA LYS A 277 21.63 -27.17 -27.79
C LYS A 277 23.09 -26.72 -27.64
N VAL A 278 23.54 -26.45 -26.40
CA VAL A 278 24.91 -25.98 -26.15
C VAL A 278 25.89 -27.16 -26.36
N ARG A 279 26.90 -26.93 -27.17
CA ARG A 279 27.95 -27.92 -27.46
C ARG A 279 28.64 -28.38 -26.17
N ASN A 280 28.66 -29.68 -25.92
CA ASN A 280 29.19 -30.35 -24.72
C ASN A 280 28.28 -30.29 -23.47
N LEU A 281 27.04 -29.85 -23.55
CA LEU A 281 26.02 -29.94 -22.50
C LEU A 281 24.97 -30.98 -22.92
N GLY A 282 25.09 -32.20 -22.40
CA GLY A 282 24.10 -33.26 -22.62
C GLY A 282 23.22 -33.46 -21.36
N GLU A 283 22.25 -34.38 -21.45
CA GLU A 283 21.35 -34.71 -20.34
C GLU A 283 22.06 -35.08 -19.03
N LYS A 284 23.24 -35.74 -19.13
CA LYS A 284 24.07 -36.06 -17.97
C LYS A 284 24.63 -34.80 -17.30
N SER A 285 25.02 -33.80 -18.09
CA SER A 285 25.51 -32.52 -17.57
C SER A 285 24.39 -31.72 -16.89
N LEU A 286 23.17 -31.76 -17.42
CA LEU A 286 22.00 -31.11 -16.80
C LEU A 286 21.67 -31.71 -15.43
N LYS A 287 21.80 -33.05 -15.27
CA LYS A 287 21.64 -33.71 -13.97
C LYS A 287 22.70 -33.29 -12.96
N ILE A 288 23.92 -33.06 -13.39
CA ILE A 288 25.01 -32.57 -12.52
C ILE A 288 24.74 -31.13 -12.10
N ILE A 289 24.28 -30.28 -13.02
CA ILE A 289 23.89 -28.89 -12.73
C ILE A 289 22.76 -28.90 -11.73
N ALA A 290 21.71 -29.69 -11.96
CA ALA A 290 20.55 -29.78 -11.05
C ALA A 290 20.95 -30.24 -9.65
N ALA A 291 21.86 -31.22 -9.53
CA ALA A 291 22.34 -31.68 -8.23
C ALA A 291 23.19 -30.62 -7.52
N ALA A 292 24.06 -29.91 -8.24
CA ALA A 292 24.89 -28.84 -7.67
C ALA A 292 24.09 -27.64 -7.20
N LEU A 293 23.07 -27.22 -7.96
CA LEU A 293 22.15 -26.13 -7.58
C LEU A 293 21.23 -26.55 -6.44
N GLY A 294 20.73 -27.80 -6.44
CA GLY A 294 19.93 -28.36 -5.35
C GLY A 294 20.70 -28.40 -4.02
N ALA A 295 22.03 -28.67 -4.05
CA ALA A 295 22.87 -28.60 -2.86
C ALA A 295 23.01 -27.18 -2.29
N LYS A 296 22.76 -26.15 -3.10
CA LYS A 296 22.72 -24.73 -2.71
C LYS A 296 21.29 -24.22 -2.42
N GLY A 297 20.28 -25.11 -2.43
CA GLY A 297 18.88 -24.77 -2.15
C GLY A 297 18.13 -24.14 -3.32
N VAL A 298 18.67 -24.24 -4.54
CA VAL A 298 18.07 -23.67 -5.75
C VAL A 298 17.47 -24.79 -6.60
N ASP A 299 16.19 -24.73 -6.88
CA ASP A 299 15.50 -25.67 -7.77
C ASP A 299 15.81 -25.32 -9.23
N PHE A 300 16.46 -26.25 -9.93
CA PHE A 300 16.81 -26.16 -11.34
C PHE A 300 15.97 -27.18 -12.14
N LEU A 301 15.30 -26.73 -13.19
CA LEU A 301 14.41 -27.51 -14.04
C LEU A 301 13.07 -27.92 -13.39
N LYS A 302 12.15 -26.98 -13.34
CA LYS A 302 10.72 -27.29 -13.36
C LYS A 302 10.20 -27.32 -14.76
#